data_0b5673f559e8eaf418017b739573dd49
#
_entry.id   0b5673f559e8eaf418017b739573dd49
#
_cell.length_a   1.000
_cell.length_b   1.000
_cell.length_c   1.000
_cell.angle_alpha   90.00
_cell.angle_beta   90.00
_cell.angle_gamma   90.00
#
_symmetry.space_group_name_H-M   'P 1'
#
loop_
_entity.id
_entity.type
_entity.pdbx_description
1 polymer ?
#
loop_
_entity_poly.entity_id
_entity_poly.type
_entity_poly.pdbx_seq_one_letter_code
_entity_poly.pdbx_strand_id
1 'polypeptide(L)'
;NIQQLIDKENLDPRRGYGHENVLTEISVDKDTNELLEKLNYTLENIPQKGEIVYLKSTANLSTGGTSIDVTDMIHPENITMCERISKIIGLDVCGVDIMAENLTQPLKESGGAILEVNAAPGFRMHLAPSE
;
A
#
# COMPACT_ATOMS: atom_id res chain seq x y z
N ASN A 1 18.92 13.54 6.14
CA ASN A 1 19.02 12.13 6.50
C ASN A 1 17.64 11.45 6.48
N ILE A 2 17.59 10.14 6.70
CA ILE A 2 16.34 9.35 6.66
C ILE A 2 15.34 9.88 7.69
N GLN A 3 15.76 10.18 8.92
CA GLN A 3 14.86 10.73 9.95
C GLN A 3 14.21 12.05 9.49
N GLN A 4 14.99 12.94 8.91
CA GLN A 4 14.46 14.21 8.39
C GLN A 4 13.47 14.02 7.23
N LEU A 5 13.66 13.00 6.41
CA LEU A 5 12.72 12.67 5.33
C LEU A 5 11.40 12.13 5.91
N ILE A 6 11.45 11.29 6.94
CA ILE A 6 10.27 10.81 7.67
C ILE A 6 9.52 11.98 8.30
N ASP A 7 10.23 12.85 9.03
CA ASP A 7 9.64 14.02 9.68
C ASP A 7 8.96 14.94 8.66
N LYS A 8 9.62 15.16 7.52
CA LYS A 8 9.05 15.95 6.42
C LYS A 8 7.79 15.31 5.83
N GLU A 9 7.81 14.01 5.61
CA GLU A 9 6.65 13.25 5.08
C GLU A 9 5.48 13.27 6.07
N ASN A 10 5.74 13.22 7.35
CA ASN A 10 4.73 13.31 8.40
C ASN A 10 4.08 14.71 8.53
N LEU A 11 4.63 15.73 7.89
CA LEU A 11 3.99 17.06 7.78
C LEU A 11 2.86 17.09 6.74
N ASP A 12 2.70 16.04 5.93
CA ASP A 12 1.58 15.94 4.98
C ASP A 12 0.25 15.98 5.74
N PRO A 13 -0.66 16.94 5.43
CA PRO A 13 -1.93 17.09 6.16
C PRO A 13 -2.85 15.87 6.03
N ARG A 14 -2.58 14.96 5.09
CA ARG A 14 -3.31 13.70 4.95
C ARG A 14 -2.86 12.66 5.98
N ARG A 15 -1.69 12.83 6.61
CA ARG A 15 -1.18 11.96 7.66
C ARG A 15 -1.63 12.40 9.03
N GLY A 16 -1.89 11.45 9.90
CA GLY A 16 -2.28 11.73 11.27
C GLY A 16 -2.37 10.49 12.15
N TYR A 17 -2.67 10.73 13.40
CA TYR A 17 -2.75 9.68 14.39
C TYR A 17 -4.05 8.88 14.25
N GLY A 18 -3.92 7.55 14.23
CA GLY A 18 -5.08 6.64 14.15
C GLY A 18 -5.75 6.60 12.78
N HIS A 19 -7.05 6.32 12.77
CA HIS A 19 -7.86 6.19 11.55
C HIS A 19 -8.64 7.46 11.18
N GLU A 20 -8.34 8.58 11.79
CA GLU A 20 -9.04 9.85 11.53
C GLU A 20 -8.62 10.47 10.20
N ASN A 21 -7.36 10.26 9.79
CA ASN A 21 -6.82 10.73 8.52
C ASN A 21 -6.74 9.61 7.48
N VAL A 22 -6.59 10.00 6.21
CA VAL A 22 -6.47 9.06 5.07
C VAL A 22 -5.22 8.21 5.20
N LEU A 23 -4.11 8.81 5.66
CA LEU A 23 -2.84 8.16 5.87
C LEU A 23 -2.45 8.19 7.34
N THR A 24 -1.82 7.13 7.80
CA THR A 24 -1.25 7.07 9.15
C THR A 24 0.14 7.71 9.17
N GLU A 25 0.49 8.31 10.28
CA GLU A 25 1.84 8.83 10.52
C GLU A 25 2.87 7.70 10.43
N ILE A 26 4.01 7.98 9.78
CA ILE A 26 5.13 7.04 9.71
C ILE A 26 5.83 7.04 11.07
N SER A 27 5.69 5.95 11.81
CA SER A 27 6.36 5.75 13.09
C SER A 27 7.66 4.98 12.92
N VAL A 28 8.70 5.42 13.61
CA VAL A 28 9.96 4.68 13.73
C VAL A 28 9.85 3.77 14.96
N ASP A 29 9.56 2.53 14.73
CA ASP A 29 9.45 1.49 15.75
C ASP A 29 10.61 0.48 15.68
N LYS A 30 10.52 -0.57 16.48
CA LYS A 30 11.54 -1.63 16.51
C LYS A 30 11.68 -2.30 15.14
N ASP A 31 10.57 -2.58 14.46
CA ASP A 31 10.58 -3.25 13.16
C ASP A 31 11.25 -2.38 12.08
N THR A 32 11.03 -1.05 12.14
CA THR A 32 11.71 -0.08 11.26
C THR A 32 13.22 -0.13 11.46
N ASN A 33 13.68 -0.10 12.72
CA ASN A 33 15.11 -0.12 13.02
C ASN A 33 15.76 -1.46 12.60
N GLU A 34 15.11 -2.58 12.87
CA GLU A 34 15.59 -3.91 12.44
C GLU A 34 15.66 -4.03 10.91
N LEU A 35 14.69 -3.47 10.19
CA LEU A 35 14.70 -3.47 8.73
C LEU A 35 15.82 -2.60 8.17
N LEU A 36 16.00 -1.39 8.70
CA LEU A 36 17.08 -0.50 8.30
C LEU A 36 18.44 -1.17 8.53
N GLU A 37 18.64 -1.78 9.70
CA GLU A 37 19.88 -2.49 10.03
C GLU A 37 20.17 -3.64 9.04
N LYS A 38 19.16 -4.45 8.69
CA LYS A 38 19.27 -5.51 7.68
C LYS A 38 19.68 -4.98 6.30
N LEU A 39 19.25 -3.76 5.97
CA LEU A 39 19.55 -3.10 4.71
C LEU A 39 20.85 -2.27 4.79
N ASN A 40 21.59 -2.33 5.90
CA ASN A 40 22.80 -1.55 6.19
C ASN A 40 22.55 -0.03 6.20
N TYR A 41 21.39 0.40 6.69
CA TYR A 41 21.05 1.80 6.92
C TYR A 41 20.90 2.11 8.40
N THR A 42 21.10 3.38 8.73
CA THR A 42 20.69 4.01 9.98
C THR A 42 19.81 5.22 9.67
N LEU A 43 19.07 5.73 10.63
CA LEU A 43 18.26 6.94 10.45
C LEU A 43 19.07 8.19 10.06
N GLU A 44 20.37 8.17 10.35
CA GLU A 44 21.30 9.26 10.06
C GLU A 44 21.88 9.22 8.63
N ASN A 45 21.75 8.08 7.94
CA ASN A 45 22.20 7.97 6.55
C ASN A 45 21.45 8.94 5.64
N ILE A 46 22.14 9.44 4.63
CA ILE A 46 21.58 10.31 3.60
C ILE A 46 21.45 9.49 2.32
N PRO A 47 20.23 9.09 1.93
CA PRO A 47 20.03 8.35 0.68
C PRO A 47 20.40 9.19 -0.53
N GLN A 48 20.86 8.53 -1.58
CA GLN A 48 21.13 9.18 -2.86
C GLN A 48 19.80 9.60 -3.53
N LYS A 49 19.89 10.56 -4.46
CA LYS A 49 18.71 10.98 -5.21
C LYS A 49 18.15 9.81 -6.04
N GLY A 50 16.88 9.49 -5.81
CA GLY A 50 16.19 8.38 -6.47
C GLY A 50 16.36 7.01 -5.78
N GLU A 51 17.13 6.96 -4.70
CA GLU A 51 17.27 5.75 -3.89
C GLU A 51 16.01 5.50 -3.07
N ILE A 52 15.56 4.24 -3.05
CA ILE A 52 14.39 3.81 -2.27
C ILE A 52 14.87 3.13 -0.99
N VAL A 53 14.47 3.67 0.15
CA VAL A 53 14.74 3.09 1.46
C VAL A 53 13.44 2.58 2.07
N TYR A 54 13.37 1.28 2.30
CA TYR A 54 12.19 0.65 2.89
C TYR A 54 12.20 0.82 4.41
N LEU A 55 11.09 1.32 4.96
CA LEU A 55 10.91 1.57 6.39
C LEU A 55 10.04 0.51 7.07
N LYS A 56 9.21 -0.20 6.30
CA LYS A 56 8.33 -1.26 6.77
C LYS A 56 8.44 -2.47 5.86
N SER A 57 8.29 -3.66 6.42
CA SER A 57 8.26 -4.92 5.67
C SER A 57 6.87 -5.23 5.07
N THR A 58 5.85 -4.49 5.48
CA THR A 58 4.47 -4.64 5.02
C THR A 58 3.95 -3.36 4.37
N ALA A 59 3.22 -3.49 3.26
CA ALA A 59 2.54 -2.39 2.61
C ALA A 59 1.13 -2.24 3.22
N ASN A 60 1.03 -1.50 4.32
CA ASN A 60 -0.22 -1.28 5.02
C ASN A 60 -0.40 0.21 5.35
N LEU A 61 -1.56 0.79 5.04
CA LEU A 61 -1.88 2.19 5.37
C LEU A 61 -1.82 2.47 6.87
N SER A 62 -2.23 1.52 7.70
CA SER A 62 -2.18 1.64 9.16
C SER A 62 -0.76 1.67 9.74
N THR A 63 0.25 1.32 8.97
CA THR A 63 1.67 1.37 9.34
C THR A 63 2.46 2.43 8.58
N GLY A 64 1.79 3.37 7.93
CA GLY A 64 2.41 4.48 7.21
C GLY A 64 2.64 4.23 5.71
N GLY A 65 2.07 3.15 5.17
CA GLY A 65 2.06 2.91 3.72
C GLY A 65 1.28 3.98 2.96
N THR A 66 1.45 4.01 1.64
CA THR A 66 0.72 4.89 0.72
C THR A 66 -0.18 4.09 -0.19
N SER A 67 -1.24 4.70 -0.68
CA SER A 67 -2.10 4.12 -1.72
C SER A 67 -2.10 5.00 -2.97
N ILE A 68 -2.15 4.37 -4.12
CA ILE A 68 -2.21 5.04 -5.42
C ILE A 68 -3.41 4.47 -6.15
N ASP A 69 -4.22 5.34 -6.77
CA ASP A 69 -5.29 4.91 -7.66
C ASP A 69 -4.68 4.43 -8.99
N VAL A 70 -4.88 3.17 -9.29
CA VAL A 70 -4.41 2.52 -10.52
C VAL A 70 -5.57 1.99 -11.37
N THR A 71 -6.78 2.46 -11.14
CA THR A 71 -8.01 1.98 -11.79
C THR A 71 -7.87 1.90 -13.31
N ASP A 72 -7.33 2.95 -13.94
CA ASP A 72 -7.16 3.02 -15.39
C ASP A 72 -6.01 2.15 -15.93
N MET A 73 -5.19 1.59 -15.05
CA MET A 73 -4.03 0.78 -15.41
C MET A 73 -4.28 -0.72 -15.31
N ILE A 74 -5.39 -1.12 -14.70
CA ILE A 74 -5.69 -2.54 -14.45
C ILE A 74 -6.02 -3.25 -15.77
N HIS A 75 -5.35 -4.37 -16.02
CA HIS A 75 -5.64 -5.17 -17.20
C HIS A 75 -7.09 -5.68 -17.20
N PRO A 76 -7.81 -5.62 -18.34
CA PRO A 76 -9.23 -6.02 -18.44
C PRO A 76 -9.53 -7.44 -17.95
N GLU A 77 -8.61 -8.39 -18.14
CA GLU A 77 -8.79 -9.77 -17.62
C GLU A 77 -8.81 -9.80 -16.09
N ASN A 78 -8.06 -8.93 -15.42
CA ASN A 78 -8.06 -8.84 -13.96
C ASN A 78 -9.37 -8.24 -13.45
N ILE A 79 -9.93 -7.25 -14.16
CA ILE A 79 -11.25 -6.69 -13.87
C ILE A 79 -12.31 -7.77 -14.00
N THR A 80 -12.34 -8.49 -15.13
CA THR A 80 -13.29 -9.58 -15.37
C THR A 80 -13.18 -10.68 -14.31
N MET A 81 -11.97 -10.99 -13.87
CA MET A 81 -11.75 -11.96 -12.79
C MET A 81 -12.39 -11.50 -11.47
N CYS A 82 -12.20 -10.25 -11.07
CA CYS A 82 -12.80 -9.69 -9.86
C CYS A 82 -14.34 -9.65 -9.93
N GLU A 83 -14.92 -9.28 -11.10
CA GLU A 83 -16.35 -9.32 -11.32
C GLU A 83 -16.91 -10.73 -11.21
N ARG A 84 -16.20 -11.74 -11.71
CA ARG A 84 -16.61 -13.15 -11.56
C ARG A 84 -16.58 -13.61 -10.12
N ILE A 85 -15.56 -13.22 -9.36
CA ILE A 85 -15.47 -13.51 -7.91
C ILE A 85 -16.69 -12.95 -7.19
N SER A 86 -17.04 -11.67 -7.43
CA SER A 86 -18.21 -11.01 -6.85
C SER A 86 -19.50 -11.79 -7.15
N LYS A 87 -19.69 -12.19 -8.41
CA LYS A 87 -20.87 -12.98 -8.83
C LYS A 87 -20.92 -14.37 -8.20
N ILE A 88 -19.80 -15.08 -8.12
CA ILE A 88 -19.75 -16.43 -7.53
C ILE A 88 -20.07 -16.38 -6.05
N ILE A 89 -19.58 -15.37 -5.32
CA ILE A 89 -19.83 -15.19 -3.89
C ILE A 89 -21.24 -14.60 -3.66
N GLY A 90 -21.84 -13.93 -4.66
CA GLY A 90 -23.16 -13.32 -4.56
C GLY A 90 -23.13 -11.95 -3.87
N LEU A 91 -22.07 -11.17 -4.06
CA LEU A 91 -21.93 -9.82 -3.53
C LEU A 91 -22.10 -8.77 -4.64
N ASP A 92 -22.92 -7.74 -4.39
CA ASP A 92 -23.06 -6.60 -5.30
C ASP A 92 -21.85 -5.65 -5.20
N VAL A 93 -21.27 -5.54 -4.01
CA VAL A 93 -20.06 -4.76 -3.71
C VAL A 93 -19.12 -5.60 -2.86
N CYS A 94 -17.87 -5.68 -3.25
CA CYS A 94 -16.83 -6.34 -2.44
C CYS A 94 -15.45 -5.70 -2.68
N GLY A 95 -14.58 -5.86 -1.70
CA GLY A 95 -13.15 -5.62 -1.85
C GLY A 95 -12.45 -6.94 -2.18
N VAL A 96 -11.59 -6.94 -3.18
CA VAL A 96 -10.76 -8.10 -3.53
C VAL A 96 -9.29 -7.71 -3.32
N ASP A 97 -8.66 -8.32 -2.32
CA ASP A 97 -7.26 -8.08 -2.01
C ASP A 97 -6.39 -9.00 -2.85
N ILE A 98 -5.55 -8.39 -3.67
CA ILE A 98 -4.67 -9.10 -4.61
C ILE A 98 -3.22 -8.70 -4.33
N MET A 99 -2.34 -9.67 -4.27
CA MET A 99 -0.90 -9.46 -4.34
C MET A 99 -0.42 -9.83 -5.75
N ALA A 100 0.22 -8.89 -6.43
CA ALA A 100 0.72 -9.09 -7.79
C ALA A 100 1.98 -8.26 -8.04
N GLU A 101 2.86 -8.75 -8.92
CA GLU A 101 4.01 -7.96 -9.36
C GLU A 101 3.60 -6.84 -10.31
N ASN A 102 2.58 -7.09 -11.15
CA ASN A 102 2.13 -6.13 -12.14
C ASN A 102 0.65 -6.33 -12.48
N LEU A 103 -0.18 -5.32 -12.19
CA LEU A 103 -1.62 -5.33 -12.50
C LEU A 103 -1.95 -4.92 -13.94
N THR A 104 -0.97 -4.40 -14.70
CA THR A 104 -1.17 -4.05 -16.12
C THR A 104 -1.09 -5.27 -17.04
N GLN A 105 -0.81 -6.45 -16.50
CA GLN A 105 -0.82 -7.74 -17.16
C GLN A 105 -1.82 -8.69 -16.49
N PRO A 106 -2.32 -9.72 -17.20
CA PRO A 106 -3.14 -10.73 -16.57
C PRO A 106 -2.42 -11.37 -15.36
N LEU A 107 -3.13 -11.51 -14.25
CA LEU A 107 -2.56 -12.06 -13.00
C LEU A 107 -1.95 -13.46 -13.20
N LYS A 108 -2.55 -14.26 -14.09
CA LYS A 108 -2.07 -15.60 -14.45
C LYS A 108 -0.72 -15.59 -15.17
N GLU A 109 -0.34 -14.47 -15.79
CA GLU A 109 0.92 -14.31 -16.54
C GLU A 109 1.99 -13.62 -15.72
N SER A 110 1.62 -12.55 -14.99
CA SER A 110 2.54 -11.77 -14.16
C SER A 110 2.88 -12.44 -12.82
N GLY A 111 2.12 -13.47 -12.47
CA GLY A 111 2.16 -14.03 -11.12
C GLY A 111 1.42 -13.18 -10.11
N GLY A 112 0.89 -13.81 -9.08
CA GLY A 112 0.14 -13.17 -8.02
C GLY A 112 -0.90 -14.08 -7.41
N ALA A 113 -1.60 -13.58 -6.39
CA ALA A 113 -2.62 -14.32 -5.69
C ALA A 113 -3.73 -13.40 -5.18
N ILE A 114 -4.94 -13.92 -5.14
CA ILE A 114 -6.04 -13.35 -4.39
C ILE A 114 -5.84 -13.76 -2.94
N LEU A 115 -5.80 -12.78 -2.04
CA LEU A 115 -5.57 -13.01 -0.62
C LEU A 115 -6.88 -13.09 0.16
N GLU A 116 -7.81 -12.18 -0.15
CA GLU A 116 -9.05 -12.03 0.61
C GLU A 116 -10.16 -11.43 -0.27
N VAL A 117 -11.41 -11.72 0.09
CA VAL A 117 -12.60 -11.06 -0.45
C VAL A 117 -13.43 -10.53 0.71
N ASN A 118 -13.59 -9.22 0.77
CA ASN A 118 -14.30 -8.50 1.82
C ASN A 118 -15.72 -8.12 1.38
N ALA A 119 -16.74 -8.56 2.12
CA ALA A 119 -18.14 -8.23 1.87
C ALA A 119 -18.52 -6.78 2.22
N ALA A 120 -17.75 -6.13 3.09
CA ALA A 120 -17.99 -4.76 3.54
C ALA A 120 -16.69 -3.95 3.53
N PRO A 121 -16.14 -3.64 2.34
CA PRO A 121 -14.89 -2.91 2.24
C PRO A 121 -15.05 -1.48 2.76
N GLY A 122 -14.01 -0.97 3.43
CA GLY A 122 -13.96 0.44 3.83
C GLY A 122 -13.72 1.32 2.60
N PHE A 123 -14.68 2.19 2.27
CA PHE A 123 -14.58 3.03 1.07
C PHE A 123 -13.62 4.21 1.21
N ARG A 124 -13.37 4.69 2.42
CA ARG A 124 -12.60 5.91 2.67
C ARG A 124 -11.22 5.89 2.02
N MET A 125 -10.48 4.80 2.19
CA MET A 125 -9.14 4.65 1.60
C MET A 125 -9.14 4.54 0.08
N HIS A 126 -10.28 4.13 -0.52
CA HIS A 126 -10.43 3.99 -1.96
C HIS A 126 -10.95 5.27 -2.64
N LEU A 127 -11.60 6.17 -1.87
CA LEU A 127 -12.12 7.44 -2.39
C LEU A 127 -11.11 8.59 -2.31
N ALA A 128 -10.09 8.45 -1.50
CA ALA A 128 -9.05 9.46 -1.32
C ALA A 128 -7.66 8.79 -1.24
N PRO A 129 -7.21 8.17 -2.33
CA PRO A 129 -5.86 7.59 -2.39
C PRO A 129 -4.81 8.69 -2.23
N SER A 130 -3.64 8.31 -1.75
CA SER A 130 -2.48 9.21 -1.72
C SER A 130 -1.85 9.23 -3.11
N GLU A 131 -1.91 10.35 -3.77
CA GLU A 131 -1.12 10.61 -4.98
C GLU A 131 0.33 10.96 -4.63
#